data_41ac731b18af49cf10c15c56cfed4f65
#
_entry.id   41ac731b18af49cf10c15c56cfed4f65
#
_cell.length_a   1.000
_cell.length_b   1.000
_cell.length_c   1.000
_cell.angle_alpha   90.00
_cell.angle_beta   90.00
_cell.angle_gamma   90.00
#
_symmetry.space_group_name_H-M   'P 1'
#
loop_
_entity.id
_entity.type
_entity.pdbx_description
1 polymer ?
#
loop_
_entity_poly.entity_id
_entity_poly.type
_entity_poly.pdbx_seq_one_letter_code
_entity_poly.pdbx_strand_id
1 'polypeptide(L)'
;GAAALCPAALAAASLPDLPKDQCVVDDANVLSSSTVQTIQDLNTQLDASCKGAQIGVLTVDYTGSATTEDYATEAFNTWGIGSSSKNNGVLILLVMQSAQYADGDYYLTYGDGFRNTTLAKQSSAIAQTMEDQFAAKDYDGAVTTCARNVANTIADIYGVSLSGSTG
;
A
#
# COMPACT_ATOMS: atom_id res chain seq x y z
N GLY A 1 -33.48 -13.19 -1.47
CA GLY A 1 -32.90 -12.46 -0.54
C GLY A 1 -31.41 -12.41 -0.65
N ALA A 2 -30.82 -13.54 -0.47
CA ALA A 2 -29.36 -13.56 -0.52
C ALA A 2 -28.82 -12.98 -1.81
N ALA A 3 -29.58 -13.04 -2.86
CA ALA A 3 -29.15 -12.51 -4.13
C ALA A 3 -28.81 -11.04 -4.08
N ALA A 4 -29.47 -10.31 -3.19
CA ALA A 4 -29.20 -8.87 -3.07
C ALA A 4 -27.77 -8.59 -2.63
N LEU A 5 -27.15 -9.53 -1.96
CA LEU A 5 -25.78 -9.36 -1.47
C LEU A 5 -24.76 -9.64 -2.55
N CYS A 6 -25.14 -10.50 -3.48
CA CYS A 6 -24.18 -10.99 -4.44
C CYS A 6 -23.56 -9.93 -5.30
N PRO A 7 -24.28 -8.91 -5.77
CA PRO A 7 -23.70 -7.91 -6.65
C PRO A 7 -22.43 -7.30 -6.11
N ALA A 8 -22.46 -6.91 -4.85
CA ALA A 8 -21.28 -6.29 -4.25
C ALA A 8 -20.13 -7.29 -4.14
N ALA A 9 -20.45 -8.52 -3.73
CA ALA A 9 -19.44 -9.55 -3.57
C ALA A 9 -18.84 -9.95 -4.91
N LEU A 10 -19.62 -9.87 -5.99
CA LEU A 10 -19.14 -10.26 -7.30
C LEU A 10 -18.30 -9.21 -8.00
N ALA A 11 -18.33 -7.97 -7.48
CA ALA A 11 -17.65 -6.87 -8.13
C ALA A 11 -16.14 -6.96 -8.02
N ALA A 12 -15.64 -7.59 -6.98
CA ALA A 12 -14.20 -7.63 -6.72
C ALA A 12 -13.68 -9.05 -6.72
N ALA A 13 -12.42 -9.20 -7.10
CA ALA A 13 -11.70 -10.44 -6.88
C ALA A 13 -11.47 -10.63 -5.38
N SER A 14 -11.20 -11.87 -4.98
CA SER A 14 -10.95 -12.17 -3.59
C SER A 14 -9.73 -11.42 -3.08
N LEU A 15 -9.81 -10.93 -1.84
CA LEU A 15 -8.65 -10.33 -1.18
C LEU A 15 -7.78 -11.42 -0.58
N PRO A 16 -6.45 -11.36 -0.78
CA PRO A 16 -5.55 -12.23 -0.03
C PRO A 16 -5.59 -11.90 1.45
N ASP A 17 -5.32 -12.89 2.28
CA ASP A 17 -5.16 -12.67 3.72
C ASP A 17 -3.82 -12.01 3.99
N LEU A 18 -3.75 -11.17 5.01
CA LEU A 18 -2.49 -10.62 5.47
C LEU A 18 -1.92 -11.61 6.51
N PRO A 19 -0.79 -12.27 6.19
CA PRO A 19 -0.19 -13.18 7.16
C PRO A 19 0.23 -12.43 8.43
N LYS A 20 0.15 -13.15 9.54
CA LYS A 20 0.55 -12.59 10.81
C LYS A 20 2.02 -12.18 10.77
N ASP A 21 2.33 -11.03 11.35
CA ASP A 21 3.69 -10.50 11.43
C ASP A 21 4.31 -10.15 10.07
N GLN A 22 3.48 -9.96 9.06
CA GLN A 22 3.95 -9.52 7.74
C GLN A 22 3.18 -8.29 7.30
N CYS A 23 3.82 -7.53 6.43
CA CYS A 23 3.22 -6.32 5.87
C CYS A 23 3.20 -6.34 4.35
N VAL A 24 3.79 -7.35 3.72
CA VAL A 24 3.84 -7.48 2.26
C VAL A 24 3.15 -8.77 1.85
N VAL A 25 2.17 -8.64 0.97
CA VAL A 25 1.54 -9.79 0.32
C VAL A 25 1.74 -9.63 -1.18
N ASP A 26 2.65 -10.41 -1.71
CA ASP A 26 3.02 -10.38 -3.13
C ASP A 26 2.27 -11.47 -3.88
N ASP A 27 0.96 -11.30 -3.99
CA ASP A 27 0.10 -12.31 -4.60
C ASP A 27 0.34 -12.44 -6.10
N ALA A 28 0.79 -11.36 -6.73
CA ALA A 28 1.14 -11.40 -8.17
C ALA A 28 2.53 -11.97 -8.43
N ASN A 29 3.31 -12.21 -7.37
CA ASN A 29 4.65 -12.80 -7.45
C ASN A 29 5.58 -11.95 -8.33
N VAL A 30 5.65 -10.66 -8.03
CA VAL A 30 6.45 -9.70 -8.80
C VAL A 30 7.53 -9.01 -7.97
N LEU A 31 7.62 -9.31 -6.67
CA LEU A 31 8.58 -8.66 -5.78
C LEU A 31 9.68 -9.62 -5.34
N SER A 32 10.88 -9.10 -5.20
CA SER A 32 12.00 -9.87 -4.69
C SER A 32 12.01 -9.90 -3.16
N SER A 33 12.77 -10.84 -2.59
CA SER A 33 12.91 -10.92 -1.14
C SER A 33 13.62 -9.69 -0.59
N SER A 34 14.51 -9.07 -1.36
CA SER A 34 15.19 -7.86 -0.88
C SER A 34 14.22 -6.68 -0.77
N THR A 35 13.24 -6.58 -1.66
CA THR A 35 12.21 -5.56 -1.56
C THR A 35 11.35 -5.79 -0.32
N VAL A 36 10.94 -7.03 -0.08
CA VAL A 36 10.18 -7.39 1.11
C VAL A 36 10.96 -7.00 2.36
N GLN A 37 12.26 -7.31 2.40
CA GLN A 37 13.10 -6.96 3.54
C GLN A 37 13.18 -5.44 3.75
N THR A 38 13.30 -4.69 2.67
CA THR A 38 13.32 -3.23 2.75
C THR A 38 12.06 -2.70 3.41
N ILE A 39 10.90 -3.21 3.02
CA ILE A 39 9.63 -2.78 3.61
C ILE A 39 9.58 -3.15 5.10
N GLN A 40 10.03 -4.34 5.45
CA GLN A 40 10.06 -4.77 6.85
C GLN A 40 10.99 -3.88 7.68
N ASP A 41 12.15 -3.51 7.14
CA ASP A 41 13.09 -2.64 7.84
C ASP A 41 12.51 -1.24 8.04
N LEU A 42 11.84 -0.70 7.05
CA LEU A 42 11.16 0.58 7.18
C LEU A 42 10.10 0.51 8.28
N ASN A 43 9.32 -0.55 8.29
CA ASN A 43 8.25 -0.72 9.28
C ASN A 43 8.81 -0.87 10.70
N THR A 44 9.94 -1.53 10.86
CA THR A 44 10.57 -1.62 12.17
C THR A 44 10.88 -0.24 12.72
N GLN A 45 11.40 0.64 11.87
CA GLN A 45 11.72 2.01 12.29
C GLN A 45 10.46 2.82 12.53
N LEU A 46 9.45 2.69 11.67
CA LEU A 46 8.19 3.42 11.83
C LEU A 46 7.48 3.00 13.11
N ASP A 47 7.47 1.72 13.42
CA ASP A 47 6.85 1.22 14.63
C ASP A 47 7.51 1.81 15.87
N ALA A 48 8.83 1.86 15.87
CA ALA A 48 9.59 2.35 17.03
C ALA A 48 9.50 3.86 17.18
N SER A 49 9.51 4.62 16.10
CA SER A 49 9.69 6.07 16.11
C SER A 49 8.46 6.86 15.72
N CYS A 50 7.48 6.23 15.11
CA CYS A 50 6.30 6.89 14.56
C CYS A 50 5.00 6.29 15.11
N LYS A 51 5.02 5.90 16.36
CA LYS A 51 3.82 5.48 17.11
C LYS A 51 3.06 4.34 16.47
N GLY A 52 3.80 3.35 15.94
CA GLY A 52 3.18 2.17 15.36
C GLY A 52 2.72 2.36 13.92
N ALA A 53 3.17 3.39 13.25
CA ALA A 53 2.86 3.58 11.84
C ALA A 53 3.38 2.39 11.03
N GLN A 54 2.68 2.06 9.97
CA GLN A 54 2.98 0.85 9.19
C GLN A 54 2.64 1.06 7.72
N ILE A 55 3.49 0.52 6.86
CA ILE A 55 3.26 0.48 5.42
C ILE A 55 2.95 -0.96 5.04
N GLY A 56 1.78 -1.19 4.46
CA GLY A 56 1.45 -2.47 3.85
C GLY A 56 1.65 -2.40 2.35
N VAL A 57 2.00 -3.52 1.75
CA VAL A 57 2.16 -3.62 0.29
C VAL A 57 1.38 -4.84 -0.17
N LEU A 58 0.57 -4.65 -1.19
CA LEU A 58 -0.22 -5.72 -1.80
C LEU A 58 -0.04 -5.67 -3.30
N THR A 59 0.32 -6.81 -3.89
CA THR A 59 0.27 -6.97 -5.35
C THR A 59 -0.75 -8.03 -5.68
N VAL A 60 -1.55 -7.80 -6.72
CA VAL A 60 -2.53 -8.77 -7.19
C VAL A 60 -2.52 -8.83 -8.71
N ASP A 61 -2.90 -9.99 -9.26
CA ASP A 61 -2.97 -10.14 -10.71
C ASP A 61 -4.16 -9.38 -11.30
N TYR A 62 -5.29 -9.38 -10.60
CA TYR A 62 -6.52 -8.82 -11.15
C TYR A 62 -7.48 -8.44 -10.03
N THR A 63 -8.17 -7.33 -10.21
CA THR A 63 -9.12 -6.81 -9.21
C THR A 63 -10.58 -7.15 -9.50
N GLY A 64 -10.85 -7.95 -10.53
CA GLY A 64 -12.21 -8.19 -10.96
C GLY A 64 -12.81 -6.93 -11.57
N SER A 65 -14.06 -6.65 -11.29
CA SER A 65 -14.72 -5.44 -11.80
C SER A 65 -14.57 -4.25 -10.85
N ALA A 66 -13.90 -4.43 -9.71
CA ALA A 66 -13.65 -3.33 -8.78
C ALA A 66 -12.62 -2.35 -9.36
N THR A 67 -12.77 -1.07 -9.03
CA THR A 67 -11.74 -0.09 -9.34
C THR A 67 -10.52 -0.36 -8.47
N THR A 68 -9.37 0.14 -8.92
CA THR A 68 -8.15 0.03 -8.11
C THR A 68 -8.35 0.68 -6.75
N GLU A 69 -8.98 1.84 -6.72
CA GLU A 69 -9.24 2.56 -5.48
C GLU A 69 -10.12 1.75 -4.53
N ASP A 70 -11.22 1.19 -5.04
CA ASP A 70 -12.14 0.42 -4.21
C ASP A 70 -11.48 -0.82 -3.64
N TYR A 71 -10.67 -1.50 -4.46
CA TYR A 71 -9.95 -2.68 -4.04
C TYR A 71 -8.94 -2.32 -2.93
N ALA A 72 -8.21 -1.21 -3.12
CA ALA A 72 -7.25 -0.75 -2.11
C ALA A 72 -7.94 -0.40 -0.80
N THR A 73 -9.08 0.28 -0.86
CA THR A 73 -9.82 0.68 0.33
C THR A 73 -10.31 -0.55 1.10
N GLU A 74 -10.83 -1.53 0.39
CA GLU A 74 -11.31 -2.75 1.04
C GLU A 74 -10.17 -3.51 1.69
N ALA A 75 -9.03 -3.64 1.00
CA ALA A 75 -7.87 -4.32 1.56
C ALA A 75 -7.36 -3.58 2.80
N PHE A 76 -7.27 -2.26 2.73
CA PHE A 76 -6.80 -1.45 3.84
C PHE A 76 -7.68 -1.65 5.07
N ASN A 77 -8.98 -1.59 4.89
CA ASN A 77 -9.92 -1.74 5.99
C ASN A 77 -9.91 -3.17 6.56
N THR A 78 -9.80 -4.16 5.69
CA THR A 78 -9.81 -5.57 6.10
C THR A 78 -8.55 -5.93 6.87
N TRP A 79 -7.40 -5.43 6.42
CA TRP A 79 -6.12 -5.78 7.05
C TRP A 79 -5.84 -5.00 8.34
N GLY A 80 -6.42 -3.81 8.52
CA GLY A 80 -6.18 -3.02 9.73
C GLY A 80 -4.74 -2.59 9.89
N ILE A 81 -4.17 -1.99 8.87
CA ILE A 81 -2.76 -1.58 8.85
C ILE A 81 -2.52 -0.39 9.78
N GLY A 82 -1.42 -0.44 10.52
CA GLY A 82 -1.04 0.62 11.45
C GLY A 82 -1.64 0.42 12.83
N SER A 83 -1.44 1.40 13.69
CA SER A 83 -1.99 1.39 15.04
C SER A 83 -3.50 1.68 14.99
N SER A 84 -4.31 0.86 15.65
CA SER A 84 -5.75 1.07 15.67
C SER A 84 -6.15 2.36 16.38
N SER A 85 -5.36 2.82 17.33
CA SER A 85 -5.66 4.06 18.04
C SER A 85 -5.18 5.30 17.29
N LYS A 86 -4.17 5.16 16.44
CA LYS A 86 -3.61 6.28 15.69
C LYS A 86 -4.10 6.34 14.25
N ASN A 87 -4.61 5.25 13.71
CA ASN A 87 -5.05 5.14 12.32
C ASN A 87 -3.97 5.61 11.35
N ASN A 88 -2.73 5.19 11.59
CA ASN A 88 -1.56 5.67 10.88
C ASN A 88 -0.94 4.60 9.97
N GLY A 89 -1.77 3.84 9.30
CA GLY A 89 -1.32 2.90 8.28
C GLY A 89 -1.38 3.49 6.89
N VAL A 90 -0.60 2.90 5.99
CA VAL A 90 -0.61 3.22 4.55
C VAL A 90 -0.57 1.91 3.80
N LEU A 91 -1.34 1.81 2.72
CA LEU A 91 -1.28 0.65 1.83
C LEU A 91 -0.86 1.09 0.44
N ILE A 92 0.13 0.40 -0.10
CA ILE A 92 0.57 0.54 -1.49
C ILE A 92 0.04 -0.68 -2.23
N LEU A 93 -0.79 -0.45 -3.25
CA LEU A 93 -1.38 -1.53 -4.05
C LEU A 93 -0.86 -1.45 -5.48
N LEU A 94 -0.39 -2.58 -6.00
CA LEU A 94 -0.09 -2.75 -7.42
C LEU A 94 -0.98 -3.83 -7.98
N VAL A 95 -1.65 -3.55 -9.08
CA VAL A 95 -2.47 -4.54 -9.78
C VAL A 95 -1.90 -4.72 -11.18
N MET A 96 -1.76 -5.97 -11.60
CA MET A 96 -1.19 -6.26 -12.91
C MET A 96 -2.19 -5.99 -14.02
N GLN A 97 -3.48 -6.10 -13.70
CA GLN A 97 -4.56 -5.84 -14.63
C GLN A 97 -5.82 -5.46 -13.87
N SER A 98 -6.57 -4.49 -14.36
CA SER A 98 -7.90 -4.20 -13.83
C SER A 98 -8.90 -4.10 -14.97
N ALA A 99 -10.18 -4.01 -14.63
CA ALA A 99 -11.21 -3.85 -15.65
C ALA A 99 -11.04 -2.58 -16.47
N GLN A 100 -10.42 -1.57 -15.88
CA GLN A 100 -10.21 -0.27 -16.53
C GLN A 100 -8.85 -0.18 -17.23
N TYR A 101 -7.84 -0.90 -16.75
CA TYR A 101 -6.47 -0.79 -17.24
C TYR A 101 -5.85 -2.15 -17.49
N ALA A 102 -5.75 -2.53 -18.76
CA ALA A 102 -5.20 -3.83 -19.14
C ALA A 102 -3.72 -3.98 -18.78
N ASP A 103 -3.00 -2.88 -18.72
CA ASP A 103 -1.57 -2.87 -18.40
C ASP A 103 -1.30 -2.61 -16.91
N GLY A 104 -2.34 -2.65 -16.10
CA GLY A 104 -2.20 -2.53 -14.67
C GLY A 104 -2.42 -1.12 -14.13
N ASP A 105 -2.36 -1.03 -12.82
CA ASP A 105 -2.57 0.23 -12.13
C ASP A 105 -1.94 0.14 -10.73
N TYR A 106 -1.87 1.24 -10.05
CA TYR A 106 -1.36 1.30 -8.69
C TYR A 106 -2.16 2.33 -7.89
N TYR A 107 -2.15 2.19 -6.57
CA TYR A 107 -2.89 3.11 -5.72
C TYR A 107 -2.25 3.16 -4.35
N LEU A 108 -2.36 4.32 -3.70
CA LEU A 108 -1.90 4.52 -2.34
C LEU A 108 -3.07 5.00 -1.50
N THR A 109 -3.36 4.32 -0.40
CA THR A 109 -4.38 4.75 0.53
C THR A 109 -3.81 4.80 1.95
N TYR A 110 -4.46 5.54 2.83
CA TYR A 110 -3.93 5.79 4.16
C TYR A 110 -5.07 5.93 5.16
N GLY A 111 -4.73 5.77 6.44
CA GLY A 111 -5.72 5.87 7.50
C GLY A 111 -6.02 7.31 7.90
N ASP A 112 -7.11 7.46 8.65
CA ASP A 112 -7.61 8.77 9.05
C ASP A 112 -6.62 9.56 9.90
N GLY A 113 -5.67 8.90 10.54
CA GLY A 113 -4.63 9.59 11.30
C GLY A 113 -3.75 10.49 10.46
N PHE A 114 -3.72 10.27 9.16
CA PHE A 114 -2.94 11.10 8.24
C PHE A 114 -3.78 12.16 7.52
N ARG A 115 -5.09 12.23 7.81
CA ARG A 115 -5.95 13.26 7.21
C ARG A 115 -5.42 14.64 7.59
N ASN A 116 -5.39 15.54 6.61
CA ASN A 116 -4.90 16.92 6.80
C ASN A 116 -3.40 17.03 7.04
N THR A 117 -2.65 15.95 6.83
CA THR A 117 -1.18 15.99 6.91
C THR A 117 -0.57 16.12 5.52
N THR A 118 0.75 16.31 5.47
CA THR A 118 1.47 16.34 4.19
C THR A 118 1.33 15.03 3.44
N LEU A 119 1.20 13.91 4.13
CA LEU A 119 1.00 12.64 3.45
C LEU A 119 -0.30 12.66 2.64
N ALA A 120 -1.39 13.11 3.26
CA ALA A 120 -2.66 13.21 2.57
C ALA A 120 -2.57 14.15 1.38
N LYS A 121 -1.94 15.29 1.57
CA LYS A 121 -1.84 16.30 0.52
C LYS A 121 -1.00 15.83 -0.66
N GLN A 122 0.00 14.99 -0.39
CA GLN A 122 0.95 14.54 -1.40
C GLN A 122 0.73 13.11 -1.86
N SER A 123 -0.31 12.45 -1.41
CA SER A 123 -0.51 11.02 -1.69
C SER A 123 -0.51 10.73 -3.19
N SER A 124 -1.18 11.54 -3.99
CA SER A 124 -1.20 11.35 -5.44
C SER A 124 0.18 11.53 -6.05
N ALA A 125 0.93 12.54 -5.61
CA ALA A 125 2.27 12.76 -6.12
C ALA A 125 3.21 11.63 -5.72
N ILE A 126 3.07 11.13 -4.50
CA ILE A 126 3.87 10.00 -4.03
C ILE A 126 3.55 8.74 -4.84
N ALA A 127 2.27 8.47 -5.09
CA ALA A 127 1.89 7.34 -5.93
C ALA A 127 2.46 7.47 -7.33
N GLN A 128 2.44 8.68 -7.89
CA GLN A 128 2.96 8.94 -9.24
C GLN A 128 4.47 8.70 -9.36
N THR A 129 5.20 8.69 -8.26
CA THR A 129 6.63 8.37 -8.33
C THR A 129 6.86 6.93 -8.78
N MET A 130 5.84 6.08 -8.76
CA MET A 130 5.93 4.72 -9.27
C MET A 130 5.79 4.61 -10.79
N GLU A 131 5.34 5.66 -11.46
CA GLU A 131 4.88 5.54 -12.84
C GLU A 131 5.93 4.97 -13.79
N ASP A 132 7.12 5.56 -13.83
CA ASP A 132 8.13 5.14 -14.79
C ASP A 132 8.59 3.70 -14.55
N GLN A 133 8.80 3.35 -13.30
CA GLN A 133 9.24 1.99 -12.95
C GLN A 133 8.13 0.99 -13.16
N PHE A 134 6.91 1.35 -12.81
CA PHE A 134 5.76 0.48 -13.01
C PHE A 134 5.56 0.19 -14.52
N ALA A 135 5.63 1.25 -15.34
CA ALA A 135 5.48 1.09 -16.79
C ALA A 135 6.60 0.23 -17.38
N ALA A 136 7.79 0.31 -16.81
CA ALA A 136 8.92 -0.52 -17.23
C ALA A 136 8.87 -1.93 -16.62
N LYS A 137 7.85 -2.24 -15.86
CA LYS A 137 7.69 -3.50 -15.14
C LYS A 137 8.79 -3.75 -14.10
N ASP A 138 9.38 -2.68 -13.62
CA ASP A 138 10.30 -2.73 -12.48
C ASP A 138 9.49 -2.54 -11.20
N TYR A 139 8.79 -3.58 -10.80
CA TYR A 139 7.87 -3.51 -9.67
C TYR A 139 8.63 -3.37 -8.34
N ASP A 140 9.80 -4.00 -8.24
CA ASP A 140 10.67 -3.82 -7.07
C ASP A 140 11.04 -2.35 -6.89
N GLY A 141 11.49 -1.71 -7.96
CA GLY A 141 11.85 -0.31 -7.92
C GLY A 141 10.67 0.58 -7.61
N ALA A 142 9.52 0.30 -8.22
CA ALA A 142 8.31 1.09 -7.99
C ALA A 142 7.90 1.06 -6.52
N VAL A 143 7.82 -0.14 -5.94
CA VAL A 143 7.41 -0.30 -4.55
C VAL A 143 8.43 0.33 -3.60
N THR A 144 9.71 0.08 -3.83
CA THR A 144 10.77 0.60 -2.97
C THR A 144 10.79 2.12 -2.96
N THR A 145 10.70 2.74 -4.14
CA THR A 145 10.66 4.19 -4.26
C THR A 145 9.47 4.77 -3.51
N CYS A 146 8.30 4.20 -3.75
CA CYS A 146 7.08 4.69 -3.11
C CYS A 146 7.15 4.51 -1.59
N ALA A 147 7.57 3.33 -1.13
CA ALA A 147 7.64 3.05 0.30
C ALA A 147 8.61 3.97 1.02
N ARG A 148 9.77 4.26 0.41
CA ARG A 148 10.72 5.19 1.02
C ARG A 148 10.15 6.60 1.09
N ASN A 149 9.47 7.04 0.06
CA ASN A 149 8.82 8.36 0.06
C ASN A 149 7.74 8.44 1.13
N VAL A 150 6.94 7.39 1.26
CA VAL A 150 5.91 7.31 2.31
C VAL A 150 6.56 7.34 3.69
N ALA A 151 7.58 6.52 3.90
CA ALA A 151 8.24 6.42 5.20
C ALA A 151 8.88 7.76 5.60
N ASN A 152 9.55 8.44 4.68
CA ASN A 152 10.15 9.74 4.96
C ASN A 152 9.08 10.78 5.26
N THR A 153 7.95 10.75 4.56
CA THR A 153 6.86 11.68 4.82
C THR A 153 6.25 11.43 6.20
N ILE A 154 6.07 10.17 6.57
CA ILE A 154 5.59 9.83 7.91
C ILE A 154 6.58 10.29 8.97
N ALA A 155 7.87 10.07 8.76
CA ALA A 155 8.90 10.50 9.70
C ALA A 155 8.85 12.01 9.90
N ASP A 156 8.70 12.77 8.82
CA ASP A 156 8.59 14.23 8.89
C ASP A 156 7.38 14.65 9.71
N ILE A 157 6.25 13.96 9.53
CA ILE A 157 5.03 14.26 10.30
C ILE A 157 5.27 14.06 11.78
N TYR A 158 6.00 13.01 12.14
CA TYR A 158 6.31 12.71 13.55
C TYR A 158 7.57 13.41 14.07
N GLY A 159 8.25 14.17 13.21
CA GLY A 159 9.41 14.95 13.64
C GLY A 159 10.65 14.11 13.90
N VAL A 160 10.81 12.99 13.22
CA VAL A 160 11.95 12.10 13.40
C VAL A 160 12.64 11.84 12.05
N SER A 161 13.86 11.30 12.13
CA SER A 161 14.61 10.86 10.94
C SER A 161 14.81 9.36 10.98
N LEU A 162 14.74 8.72 9.83
CA LEU A 162 14.90 7.27 9.72
C LEU A 162 16.30 6.94 9.25
N SER A 163 16.89 5.89 9.85
CA SER A 163 18.21 5.39 9.47
C SER A 163 18.15 4.77 8.08
N GLY A 164 19.12 5.08 7.22
CA GLY A 164 19.23 4.46 5.90
C GLY A 164 18.19 4.93 4.92
N SER A 165 17.38 5.92 5.26
CA SER A 165 16.34 6.43 4.38
C SER A 165 16.80 7.72 3.69
N THR A 166 17.98 7.68 3.15
CA THR A 166 18.53 8.83 2.47
C THR A 166 17.96 8.94 1.06
N GLY A 167 17.35 9.90 0.85
CA GLY A 167 16.96 10.17 -0.47
C GLY A 167 15.72 9.80 -0.95
#